data_5ab1719c16eccef331a499a533e4b8e1
#
_entry.id   5ab1719c16eccef331a499a533e4b8e1
#
_cell.length_a   1.000
_cell.length_b   1.000
_cell.length_c   1.000
_cell.angle_alpha   90.00
_cell.angle_beta   90.00
_cell.angle_gamma   90.00
#
_symmetry.space_group_name_H-M   'P 1'
#
loop_
_entity.id
_entity.type
_entity.pdbx_description
1 polymer ?
#
loop_
_entity_poly.entity_id
_entity_poly.type
_entity_poly.pdbx_seq_one_letter_code
_entity_poly.pdbx_strand_id
1 'polypeptide(L)'
;MNTNYAGFWIRFVAILIDGIIISIVRAFLVIPFLAMLGFSFASGFSDIDPSNMDELIPLLATIVAAAGAIMLISTIIWVLYGTLMESSKYQATVGKLAVGLIVTDVAGAKIDFSKALVRNLGKLLSNFIMMIGYIMAAFTDKKQGLHDIIAGTLVVKK
;
A
#
# COMPACT_ATOMS: atom_id res chain seq x y z
N MET A 1 -16.72 12.25 -25.51
CA MET A 1 -15.54 11.37 -25.36
C MET A 1 -15.95 10.14 -24.59
N ASN A 2 -15.90 8.96 -25.22
CA ASN A 2 -16.13 7.69 -24.50
C ASN A 2 -14.91 7.42 -23.62
N THR A 3 -14.89 7.99 -22.41
CA THR A 3 -13.85 7.71 -21.43
C THR A 3 -14.07 6.31 -20.87
N ASN A 4 -13.21 5.38 -21.26
CA ASN A 4 -13.30 3.99 -20.86
C ASN A 4 -12.76 3.84 -19.43
N TYR A 5 -13.60 4.20 -18.44
CA TYR A 5 -13.22 4.15 -17.01
C TYR A 5 -12.94 2.72 -16.58
N ALA A 6 -11.89 2.54 -15.79
CA ALA A 6 -11.52 1.25 -15.23
C ALA A 6 -12.49 0.86 -14.11
N GLY A 7 -13.21 -0.22 -14.28
CA GLY A 7 -14.09 -0.78 -13.25
C GLY A 7 -13.32 -1.39 -12.08
N PHE A 8 -14.06 -1.83 -11.05
CA PHE A 8 -13.50 -2.40 -9.83
C PHE A 8 -12.58 -3.60 -10.07
N TRP A 9 -13.02 -4.59 -10.84
CA TRP A 9 -12.31 -5.86 -11.00
C TRP A 9 -10.93 -5.72 -11.64
N ILE A 10 -10.79 -4.91 -12.68
CA ILE A 10 -9.50 -4.72 -13.34
C ILE A 10 -8.50 -3.96 -12.44
N ARG A 11 -9.00 -3.05 -11.59
CA ARG A 11 -8.20 -2.39 -10.57
C ARG A 11 -7.78 -3.35 -9.47
N PHE A 12 -8.66 -4.28 -9.09
CA PHE A 12 -8.34 -5.32 -8.11
C PHE A 12 -7.21 -6.22 -8.60
N VAL A 13 -7.25 -6.66 -9.88
CA VAL A 13 -6.15 -7.41 -10.49
C VAL A 13 -4.85 -6.61 -10.48
N ALA A 14 -4.90 -5.31 -10.80
CA ALA A 14 -3.72 -4.44 -10.73
C ALA A 14 -3.13 -4.39 -9.31
N ILE A 15 -3.97 -4.28 -8.27
CA ILE A 15 -3.54 -4.28 -6.87
C ILE A 15 -2.89 -5.62 -6.48
N LEU A 16 -3.42 -6.75 -6.95
CA LEU A 16 -2.80 -8.07 -6.69
C LEU A 16 -1.40 -8.16 -7.29
N ILE A 17 -1.22 -7.71 -8.54
CA ILE A 17 0.10 -7.69 -9.20
C ILE A 17 1.07 -6.77 -8.44
N ASP A 18 0.64 -5.56 -8.10
CA ASP A 18 1.44 -4.62 -7.30
C ASP A 18 1.78 -5.23 -5.93
N GLY A 19 0.83 -5.94 -5.31
CA GLY A 19 1.02 -6.62 -4.03
C GLY A 19 2.12 -7.69 -4.09
N ILE A 20 2.16 -8.48 -5.14
CA ILE A 20 3.23 -9.48 -5.35
C ILE A 20 4.59 -8.80 -5.48
N ILE A 21 4.69 -7.77 -6.32
CA ILE A 21 5.94 -7.03 -6.54
C ILE A 21 6.46 -6.43 -5.22
N ILE A 22 5.59 -5.73 -4.48
CA ILE A 22 5.96 -5.11 -3.21
C ILE A 22 6.28 -6.16 -2.14
N SER A 23 5.62 -7.32 -2.16
CA SER A 23 5.94 -8.42 -1.24
C SER A 23 7.36 -8.93 -1.45
N ILE A 24 7.81 -9.06 -2.70
CA ILE A 24 9.18 -9.45 -3.03
C ILE A 24 10.17 -8.39 -2.51
N VAL A 25 9.93 -7.11 -2.80
CA VAL A 25 10.79 -6.01 -2.32
C VAL A 25 10.85 -5.99 -0.79
N ARG A 26 9.71 -6.15 -0.12
CA ARG A 26 9.65 -6.22 1.35
C ARG A 26 10.41 -7.41 1.91
N ALA A 27 10.33 -8.58 1.28
CA ALA A 27 11.05 -9.76 1.72
C ALA A 27 12.57 -9.50 1.79
N PHE A 28 13.13 -8.82 0.80
CA PHE A 28 14.55 -8.45 0.80
C PHE A 28 14.95 -7.48 1.92
N LEU A 29 14.02 -6.66 2.41
CA LEU A 29 14.29 -5.71 3.50
C LEU A 29 13.94 -6.30 4.87
N VAL A 30 12.84 -7.01 4.97
CA VAL A 30 12.29 -7.51 6.24
C VAL A 30 12.96 -8.79 6.70
N ILE A 31 13.30 -9.71 5.78
CA ILE A 31 13.93 -10.99 6.17
C ILE A 31 15.28 -10.79 6.86
N PRO A 32 16.24 -9.98 6.35
CA PRO A 32 17.49 -9.73 7.06
C PRO A 32 17.28 -9.05 8.42
N PHE A 33 16.32 -8.13 8.50
CA PHE A 33 15.97 -7.45 9.75
C PHE A 33 15.39 -8.43 10.78
N LEU A 34 14.47 -9.31 10.36
CA LEU A 34 13.92 -10.36 11.23
C LEU A 34 14.99 -11.39 11.63
N ALA A 35 15.89 -11.74 10.72
CA ALA A 35 17.00 -12.66 11.03
C ALA A 35 17.93 -12.05 12.08
N MET A 36 18.26 -10.75 11.98
CA MET A 36 19.06 -10.05 12.99
C MET A 36 18.34 -9.98 14.33
N LEU A 37 17.06 -9.65 14.35
CA LEU A 37 16.25 -9.67 15.56
C LEU A 37 16.14 -11.10 16.13
N GLY A 38 15.86 -12.09 15.29
CA GLY A 38 15.75 -13.49 15.72
C GLY A 38 17.02 -14.03 16.33
N PHE A 39 18.19 -13.64 15.80
CA PHE A 39 19.49 -13.99 16.39
C PHE A 39 19.68 -13.34 17.77
N SER A 40 19.32 -12.05 17.91
CA SER A 40 19.38 -11.33 19.19
C SER A 40 18.37 -11.90 20.19
N PHE A 41 17.21 -12.34 19.74
CA PHE A 41 16.22 -13.01 20.57
C PHE A 41 16.66 -14.41 20.98
N ALA A 42 17.18 -15.23 20.06
CA ALA A 42 17.59 -16.61 20.38
C ALA A 42 18.69 -16.67 21.43
N SER A 43 19.58 -15.67 21.47
CA SER A 43 20.60 -15.54 22.50
C SER A 43 20.09 -15.08 23.86
N GLY A 44 18.93 -14.39 23.92
CA GLY A 44 18.32 -13.91 25.16
C GLY A 44 17.14 -14.75 25.66
N PHE A 45 16.51 -15.55 24.77
CA PHE A 45 15.30 -16.31 25.11
C PHE A 45 15.54 -17.50 26.03
N SER A 46 16.78 -18.06 26.01
CA SER A 46 17.13 -19.21 26.87
C SER A 46 17.11 -18.88 28.37
N ASP A 47 17.18 -17.60 28.71
CA ASP A 47 17.29 -17.14 30.09
C ASP A 47 16.00 -16.48 30.63
N ILE A 48 14.94 -16.39 29.80
CA ILE A 48 13.66 -15.77 30.18
C ILE A 48 12.78 -16.83 30.87
N ASP A 49 12.36 -16.52 32.11
CA ASP A 49 11.34 -17.28 32.80
C ASP A 49 9.94 -16.80 32.34
N PRO A 50 9.15 -17.65 31.61
CA PRO A 50 7.81 -17.27 31.15
C PRO A 50 6.82 -16.98 32.27
N SER A 51 7.13 -17.38 33.52
CA SER A 51 6.32 -17.08 34.69
C SER A 51 6.65 -15.73 35.32
N ASN A 52 7.79 -15.13 34.95
CA ASN A 52 8.24 -13.85 35.45
C ASN A 52 7.74 -12.69 34.55
N MET A 53 6.72 -11.95 35.03
CA MET A 53 6.12 -10.84 34.28
C MET A 53 7.09 -9.69 34.02
N ASP A 54 8.09 -9.48 34.91
CA ASP A 54 9.08 -8.42 34.74
C ASP A 54 10.03 -8.67 33.55
N GLU A 55 10.18 -9.94 33.16
CA GLU A 55 10.95 -10.36 31.97
C GLU A 55 10.07 -10.45 30.74
N LEU A 56 8.82 -10.90 30.90
CA LEU A 56 7.88 -11.11 29.79
C LEU A 56 7.38 -9.79 29.19
N ILE A 57 7.09 -8.77 30.03
CA ILE A 57 6.55 -7.47 29.56
C ILE A 57 7.53 -6.77 28.61
N PRO A 58 8.83 -6.59 28.91
CA PRO A 58 9.77 -5.98 27.98
C PRO A 58 9.93 -6.75 26.66
N LEU A 59 9.87 -8.07 26.72
CA LEU A 59 9.91 -8.92 25.53
C LEU A 59 8.70 -8.66 24.61
N LEU A 60 7.48 -8.72 25.16
CA LEU A 60 6.26 -8.44 24.41
C LEU A 60 6.27 -7.01 23.85
N ALA A 61 6.72 -6.03 24.63
CA ALA A 61 6.85 -4.65 24.18
C ALA A 61 7.81 -4.53 22.98
N THR A 62 8.93 -5.26 23.00
CA THR A 62 9.90 -5.27 21.89
C THR A 62 9.30 -5.89 20.64
N ILE A 63 8.58 -7.01 20.77
CA ILE A 63 7.90 -7.66 19.63
C ILE A 63 6.86 -6.71 19.01
N VAL A 64 6.04 -6.06 19.84
CA VAL A 64 5.02 -5.10 19.37
C VAL A 64 5.67 -3.90 18.69
N ALA A 65 6.75 -3.35 19.26
CA ALA A 65 7.48 -2.24 18.68
C ALA A 65 8.10 -2.62 17.33
N ALA A 66 8.71 -3.79 17.22
CA ALA A 66 9.28 -4.29 15.97
C ALA A 66 8.19 -4.51 14.88
N ALA A 67 7.06 -5.10 15.25
CA ALA A 67 5.92 -5.27 14.34
C ALA A 67 5.36 -3.92 13.86
N GLY A 68 5.24 -2.95 14.77
CA GLY A 68 4.81 -1.58 14.45
C GLY A 68 5.79 -0.89 13.48
N ALA A 69 7.09 -1.01 13.70
CA ALA A 69 8.11 -0.45 12.82
C ALA A 69 8.04 -1.07 11.41
N ILE A 70 7.91 -2.40 11.31
CA ILE A 70 7.75 -3.10 10.02
C ILE A 70 6.49 -2.63 9.30
N MET A 71 5.38 -2.46 10.02
CA MET A 71 4.13 -1.97 9.46
C MET A 71 4.26 -0.54 8.92
N LEU A 72 4.89 0.35 9.68
CA LEU A 72 5.14 1.75 9.27
C LEU A 72 6.01 1.81 8.02
N ILE A 73 7.16 1.12 8.01
CA ILE A 73 8.07 1.07 6.86
C ILE A 73 7.35 0.52 5.63
N SER A 74 6.59 -0.56 5.79
CA SER A 74 5.80 -1.15 4.70
C SER A 74 4.77 -0.20 4.13
N THR A 75 4.11 0.58 4.98
CA THR A 75 3.13 1.60 4.58
C THR A 75 3.79 2.74 3.80
N ILE A 76 4.94 3.22 4.28
CA ILE A 76 5.74 4.27 3.62
C ILE A 76 6.17 3.79 2.22
N ILE A 77 6.70 2.59 2.11
CA ILE A 77 7.11 1.99 0.82
C ILE A 77 5.92 1.95 -0.14
N TRP A 78 4.76 1.47 0.32
CA TRP A 78 3.55 1.40 -0.50
C TRP A 78 3.08 2.77 -0.99
N VAL A 79 3.03 3.77 -0.11
CA VAL A 79 2.61 5.13 -0.45
C VAL A 79 3.60 5.78 -1.41
N LEU A 80 4.90 5.68 -1.15
CA LEU A 80 5.94 6.25 -2.01
C LEU A 80 5.96 5.59 -3.38
N TYR A 81 5.91 4.25 -3.44
CA TYR A 81 5.84 3.51 -4.70
C TYR A 81 4.67 3.97 -5.56
N GLY A 82 3.46 4.00 -4.99
CA GLY A 82 2.26 4.45 -5.70
C GLY A 82 2.36 5.91 -6.15
N THR A 83 2.84 6.79 -5.27
CA THR A 83 2.96 8.23 -5.55
C THR A 83 3.97 8.50 -6.66
N LEU A 84 5.17 7.93 -6.57
CA LEU A 84 6.24 8.13 -7.57
C LEU A 84 5.85 7.56 -8.93
N MET A 85 5.27 6.38 -8.97
CA MET A 85 4.86 5.74 -10.22
C MET A 85 3.69 6.45 -10.90
N GLU A 86 2.67 6.84 -10.14
CA GLU A 86 1.47 7.50 -10.68
C GLU A 86 1.75 8.95 -11.12
N SER A 87 2.69 9.65 -10.46
CA SER A 87 3.15 10.99 -10.88
C SER A 87 4.25 10.97 -11.96
N SER A 88 4.77 9.81 -12.31
CA SER A 88 5.81 9.65 -13.34
C SER A 88 5.24 9.79 -14.75
N LYS A 89 6.08 9.64 -15.77
CA LYS A 89 5.67 9.56 -17.18
C LYS A 89 4.76 8.37 -17.47
N TYR A 90 4.77 7.35 -16.64
CA TYR A 90 3.96 6.15 -16.81
C TYR A 90 2.53 6.33 -16.32
N GLN A 91 2.26 7.29 -15.43
CA GLN A 91 0.94 7.58 -14.85
C GLN A 91 0.26 6.36 -14.20
N ALA A 92 1.03 5.36 -13.82
CA ALA A 92 0.50 4.09 -13.33
C ALA A 92 1.55 3.32 -12.53
N THR A 93 1.11 2.51 -11.56
CA THR A 93 1.93 1.48 -10.93
C THR A 93 2.21 0.34 -11.92
N VAL A 94 3.17 -0.53 -11.62
CA VAL A 94 3.51 -1.66 -12.51
C VAL A 94 2.31 -2.58 -12.73
N GLY A 95 1.54 -2.88 -11.67
CA GLY A 95 0.32 -3.68 -11.80
C GLY A 95 -0.73 -3.04 -12.69
N LYS A 96 -0.92 -1.71 -12.60
CA LYS A 96 -1.81 -0.98 -13.51
C LYS A 96 -1.33 -1.00 -14.95
N LEU A 97 -0.01 -0.83 -15.17
CA LEU A 97 0.57 -0.93 -16.51
C LEU A 97 0.34 -2.30 -17.12
N ALA A 98 0.51 -3.36 -16.33
CA ALA A 98 0.31 -4.74 -16.79
C ALA A 98 -1.11 -5.01 -17.29
N VAL A 99 -2.11 -4.32 -16.71
CA VAL A 99 -3.52 -4.44 -17.14
C VAL A 99 -4.00 -3.26 -18.01
N GLY A 100 -3.08 -2.45 -18.53
CA GLY A 100 -3.39 -1.35 -19.45
C GLY A 100 -4.15 -0.19 -18.82
N LEU A 101 -3.87 0.16 -17.56
CA LEU A 101 -4.50 1.27 -16.84
C LEU A 101 -3.56 2.43 -16.63
N ILE A 102 -4.09 3.65 -16.71
CA ILE A 102 -3.39 4.88 -16.31
C ILE A 102 -4.24 5.72 -15.38
N VAL A 103 -3.59 6.57 -14.60
CA VAL A 103 -4.20 7.54 -13.69
C VAL A 103 -4.08 8.94 -14.31
N THR A 104 -5.20 9.64 -14.38
CA THR A 104 -5.27 11.01 -14.87
C THR A 104 -6.00 11.89 -13.89
N ASP A 105 -5.95 13.18 -14.08
CA ASP A 105 -6.88 14.10 -13.44
C ASP A 105 -8.25 14.07 -14.15
N VAL A 106 -9.18 14.86 -13.66
CA VAL A 106 -10.55 14.96 -14.23
C VAL A 106 -10.59 15.53 -15.65
N ALA A 107 -9.54 16.22 -16.08
CA ALA A 107 -9.38 16.76 -17.42
C ALA A 107 -8.65 15.78 -18.38
N GLY A 108 -8.22 14.62 -17.89
CA GLY A 108 -7.44 13.63 -18.65
C GLY A 108 -5.93 13.92 -18.68
N ALA A 109 -5.45 14.94 -17.95
CA ALA A 109 -4.04 15.27 -17.88
C ALA A 109 -3.31 14.39 -16.85
N LYS A 110 -1.98 14.37 -16.96
CA LYS A 110 -1.10 13.70 -16.00
C LYS A 110 -1.23 14.35 -14.61
N ILE A 111 -1.30 13.55 -13.57
CA ILE A 111 -1.32 14.04 -12.19
C ILE A 111 0.10 14.42 -11.73
N ASP A 112 0.17 15.45 -10.89
CA ASP A 112 1.40 15.85 -10.19
C ASP A 112 1.68 14.98 -8.95
N PHE A 113 2.83 15.21 -8.33
CA PHE A 113 3.24 14.48 -7.14
C PHE A 113 2.25 14.70 -5.97
N SER A 114 1.77 15.93 -5.78
CA SER A 114 0.88 16.28 -4.67
C SER A 114 -0.46 15.56 -4.78
N LYS A 115 -1.08 15.56 -5.96
CA LYS A 115 -2.32 14.80 -6.22
C LYS A 115 -2.12 13.30 -6.07
N ALA A 116 -0.99 12.76 -6.57
CA ALA A 116 -0.65 11.35 -6.40
C ALA A 116 -0.45 11.00 -4.92
N LEU A 117 0.19 11.86 -4.13
CA LEU A 117 0.37 11.66 -2.69
C LEU A 117 -0.97 11.66 -1.95
N VAL A 118 -1.81 12.69 -2.17
CA VAL A 118 -3.15 12.77 -1.56
C VAL A 118 -3.97 11.51 -1.90
N ARG A 119 -3.90 11.06 -3.14
CA ARG A 119 -4.57 9.85 -3.59
C ARG A 119 -4.08 8.60 -2.85
N ASN A 120 -2.77 8.42 -2.73
CA ASN A 120 -2.19 7.24 -2.07
C ASN A 120 -2.39 7.28 -0.55
N LEU A 121 -2.39 8.44 0.08
CA LEU A 121 -2.82 8.62 1.48
C LEU A 121 -4.33 8.32 1.64
N GLY A 122 -5.17 8.74 0.71
CA GLY A 122 -6.59 8.41 0.69
C GLY A 122 -6.88 6.90 0.59
N LYS A 123 -5.95 6.11 0.04
CA LYS A 123 -6.04 4.64 0.07
C LYS A 123 -5.88 4.09 1.49
N LEU A 124 -5.07 4.72 2.35
CA LEU A 124 -4.98 4.33 3.77
C LEU A 124 -6.32 4.50 4.47
N LEU A 125 -7.00 5.63 4.21
CA LEU A 125 -8.35 5.85 4.70
C LEU A 125 -9.33 4.79 4.18
N SER A 126 -9.25 4.45 2.88
CA SER A 126 -10.07 3.39 2.27
C SER A 126 -9.84 2.02 2.90
N ASN A 127 -8.61 1.72 3.31
CA ASN A 127 -8.28 0.48 4.05
C ASN A 127 -8.89 0.49 5.45
N PHE A 128 -8.84 1.64 6.14
CA PHE A 128 -9.37 1.78 7.50
C PHE A 128 -10.90 1.54 7.57
N ILE A 129 -11.64 1.94 6.54
CA ILE A 129 -13.09 1.71 6.42
C ILE A 129 -13.41 0.40 5.70
N MET A 130 -12.71 -0.68 6.04
CA MET A 130 -12.95 -2.05 5.55
C MET A 130 -13.01 -2.17 4.02
N MET A 131 -12.14 -1.43 3.30
CA MET A 131 -12.05 -1.41 1.84
C MET A 131 -13.29 -0.85 1.12
N ILE A 132 -14.29 -0.31 1.82
CA ILE A 132 -15.49 0.29 1.21
C ILE A 132 -15.09 1.37 0.20
N GLY A 133 -14.04 2.15 0.48
CA GLY A 133 -13.53 3.17 -0.42
C GLY A 133 -13.06 2.64 -1.79
N TYR A 134 -12.66 1.38 -1.89
CA TYR A 134 -12.33 0.74 -3.18
C TYR A 134 -13.59 0.21 -3.87
N ILE A 135 -14.51 -0.36 -3.10
CA ILE A 135 -15.77 -0.94 -3.62
C ILE A 135 -16.64 0.13 -4.27
N MET A 136 -16.57 1.39 -3.80
CA MET A 136 -17.25 2.53 -4.41
C MET A 136 -17.00 2.66 -5.92
N ALA A 137 -15.84 2.25 -6.40
CA ALA A 137 -15.53 2.26 -7.84
C ALA A 137 -16.44 1.33 -8.68
N ALA A 138 -17.15 0.40 -8.07
CA ALA A 138 -18.14 -0.42 -8.77
C ALA A 138 -19.45 0.34 -9.05
N PHE A 139 -19.79 1.31 -8.19
CA PHE A 139 -21.12 1.95 -8.14
C PHE A 139 -21.14 3.40 -8.64
N THR A 140 -19.99 4.11 -8.65
CA THR A 140 -19.92 5.50 -9.12
C THR A 140 -19.93 5.58 -10.65
N ASP A 141 -20.52 6.64 -11.23
CA ASP A 141 -20.62 6.85 -12.68
C ASP A 141 -19.26 6.88 -13.38
N LYS A 142 -18.27 7.53 -12.75
CA LYS A 142 -16.90 7.63 -13.26
C LYS A 142 -15.99 6.49 -12.76
N LYS A 143 -16.56 5.45 -12.16
CA LYS A 143 -15.83 4.31 -11.57
C LYS A 143 -14.72 4.75 -10.61
N GLN A 144 -14.97 5.78 -9.80
CA GLN A 144 -14.02 6.34 -8.83
C GLN A 144 -14.18 5.67 -7.46
N GLY A 145 -13.05 5.28 -6.86
CA GLY A 145 -13.00 4.96 -5.43
C GLY A 145 -12.93 6.24 -4.59
N LEU A 146 -13.08 6.12 -3.27
CA LEU A 146 -13.02 7.26 -2.34
C LEU A 146 -11.72 8.07 -2.49
N HIS A 147 -10.58 7.40 -2.58
CA HIS A 147 -9.26 8.00 -2.78
C HIS A 147 -9.14 8.74 -4.12
N ASP A 148 -9.85 8.28 -5.16
CA ASP A 148 -9.90 8.97 -6.46
C ASP A 148 -10.69 10.26 -6.36
N ILE A 149 -11.82 10.23 -5.65
CA ILE A 149 -12.70 11.40 -5.44
C ILE A 149 -11.96 12.46 -4.62
N ILE A 150 -11.32 12.07 -3.51
CA ILE A 150 -10.55 12.99 -2.65
C ILE A 150 -9.44 13.68 -3.43
N ALA A 151 -8.74 12.96 -4.31
CA ALA A 151 -7.63 13.50 -5.09
C ALA A 151 -8.05 14.15 -6.42
N GLY A 152 -9.34 14.11 -6.79
CA GLY A 152 -9.82 14.61 -8.09
C GLY A 152 -9.18 13.89 -9.27
N THR A 153 -9.10 12.55 -9.22
CA THR A 153 -8.42 11.72 -10.23
C THR A 153 -9.36 10.67 -10.85
N LEU A 154 -8.96 10.17 -11.99
CA LEU A 154 -9.65 9.10 -12.73
C LEU A 154 -8.66 7.97 -13.03
N VAL A 155 -9.17 6.75 -13.15
CA VAL A 155 -8.41 5.63 -13.71
C VAL A 155 -9.09 5.20 -14.98
N VAL A 156 -8.35 5.25 -16.07
CA VAL A 156 -8.84 4.96 -17.41
C VAL A 156 -8.01 3.84 -18.06
N LYS A 157 -8.60 3.15 -19.01
CA LYS A 157 -7.89 2.20 -19.86
C LYS A 157 -7.09 3.00 -20.90
N LYS A 158 -5.84 2.55 -21.12
CA LYS A 158 -4.94 3.13 -22.11
C LYS A 158 -5.37 2.71 -23.53
#